data_612432d8555a940c44bb6c684e800c28
#
_entry.id   612432d8555a940c44bb6c684e800c28
#
_cell.length_a   1.000
_cell.length_b   1.000
_cell.length_c   1.000
_cell.angle_alpha   90.00
_cell.angle_beta   90.00
_cell.angle_gamma   90.00
#
_symmetry.space_group_name_H-M   'P 1'
#
loop_
_entity.id
_entity.type
_entity.pdbx_description
1 polymer ?
#
loop_
_entity_poly.entity_id
_entity_poly.type
_entity_poly.pdbx_seq_one_letter_code
_entity_poly.pdbx_strand_id
1 'polypeptide(L)'
;MASTKTAQFQTLNIGGRKVSIPNGLFINKEWRTAIGGNTFGVENPATGKEVIRIQEGRAEDVDEAVRVARTTFQSKEWRESNPAYRGELLLKLAQLMERDKENIIAVEMLDTGKTYKQASNLDFPGSVGTLKYYAGWADKIRGETSLNIPGTFAFTRREPLGVCGQIIPWNFPLLMFIWKICPAIATGNTVVIKSAEATPLSALYCTGLIKEAGFPPGVINLISGYGKTAGSAIAHHMDINKVAFTGSTVTGRAVLKAAASSNLKKVTLELGGKSPASYYHLKC
;
A
#
# COMPACT_ATOMS: atom_id res chain seq x y z
N MET A 1 13.47 -11.67 -22.85
CA MET A 1 12.41 -11.13 -21.99
C MET A 1 11.33 -12.18 -21.88
N ALA A 2 11.08 -12.73 -20.70
CA ALA A 2 9.99 -13.67 -20.51
C ALA A 2 8.66 -12.93 -20.77
N SER A 3 7.82 -13.46 -21.65
CA SER A 3 6.49 -12.92 -21.91
C SER A 3 5.64 -13.09 -20.64
N THR A 4 5.44 -12.02 -19.88
CA THR A 4 4.52 -12.02 -18.74
C THR A 4 3.11 -12.17 -19.27
N LYS A 5 2.46 -13.29 -18.98
CA LYS A 5 1.05 -13.51 -19.34
C LYS A 5 0.18 -12.58 -18.47
N THR A 6 -0.92 -12.10 -19.05
CA THR A 6 -1.94 -11.36 -18.31
C THR A 6 -2.56 -12.28 -17.25
N ALA A 7 -2.63 -11.81 -16.01
CA ALA A 7 -3.29 -12.56 -14.94
C ALA A 7 -4.81 -12.61 -15.15
N GLN A 8 -5.43 -13.60 -14.56
CA GLN A 8 -6.87 -13.83 -14.69
C GLN A 8 -7.64 -13.14 -13.58
N PHE A 9 -8.91 -12.89 -13.84
CA PHE A 9 -9.89 -12.50 -12.82
C PHE A 9 -10.67 -13.73 -12.40
N GLN A 10 -10.85 -13.87 -11.10
CA GLN A 10 -11.69 -14.93 -10.53
C GLN A 10 -12.91 -14.33 -9.85
N THR A 11 -14.09 -14.83 -10.20
CA THR A 11 -15.35 -14.41 -9.56
C THR A 11 -15.62 -15.28 -8.34
N LEU A 12 -15.63 -14.63 -7.18
CA LEU A 12 -15.99 -15.26 -5.90
C LEU A 12 -17.46 -14.97 -5.56
N ASN A 13 -18.15 -15.95 -4.97
CA ASN A 13 -19.47 -15.74 -4.39
C ASN A 13 -19.31 -15.53 -2.88
N ILE A 14 -19.48 -14.29 -2.43
CA ILE A 14 -19.30 -13.89 -1.03
C ILE A 14 -20.66 -13.46 -0.47
N GLY A 15 -21.29 -14.30 0.35
CA GLY A 15 -22.60 -13.97 0.92
C GLY A 15 -23.69 -13.67 -0.12
N GLY A 16 -23.67 -14.38 -1.27
CA GLY A 16 -24.60 -14.17 -2.38
C GLY A 16 -24.17 -13.08 -3.37
N ARG A 17 -23.08 -12.34 -3.12
CA ARG A 17 -22.51 -11.33 -4.02
C ARG A 17 -21.46 -11.95 -4.94
N LYS A 18 -21.54 -11.69 -6.22
CA LYS A 18 -20.50 -12.06 -7.19
C LYS A 18 -19.49 -10.93 -7.26
N VAL A 19 -18.28 -11.17 -6.75
CA VAL A 19 -17.19 -10.21 -6.73
C VAL A 19 -16.03 -10.73 -7.57
N SER A 20 -15.60 -9.96 -8.56
CA SER A 20 -14.47 -10.30 -9.42
C SER A 20 -13.17 -9.74 -8.83
N ILE A 21 -12.20 -10.61 -8.56
CA ILE A 21 -10.91 -10.26 -7.95
C ILE A 21 -9.78 -10.67 -8.91
N PRO A 22 -8.83 -9.77 -9.21
CA PRO A 22 -7.65 -10.14 -9.98
C PRO A 22 -6.75 -11.05 -9.14
N ASN A 23 -6.18 -12.08 -9.75
CA ASN A 23 -5.26 -13.00 -9.08
C ASN A 23 -3.77 -12.72 -9.35
N GLY A 24 -3.46 -11.65 -10.08
CA GLY A 24 -2.12 -11.27 -10.48
C GLY A 24 -1.43 -10.26 -9.58
N LEU A 25 -0.14 -10.06 -9.80
CA LEU A 25 0.61 -8.91 -9.31
C LEU A 25 0.17 -7.68 -10.09
N PHE A 26 -0.02 -6.54 -9.43
CA PHE A 26 -0.38 -5.29 -10.10
C PHE A 26 0.87 -4.42 -10.28
N ILE A 27 1.44 -4.45 -11.49
CA ILE A 27 2.66 -3.73 -11.85
C ILE A 27 2.39 -2.91 -13.12
N ASN A 28 2.77 -1.65 -13.11
CA ASN A 28 2.60 -0.74 -14.25
C ASN A 28 1.13 -0.61 -14.72
N LYS A 29 0.20 -0.58 -13.77
CA LYS A 29 -1.25 -0.49 -14.03
C LYS A 29 -1.83 -1.73 -14.73
N GLU A 30 -1.13 -2.87 -14.69
CA GLU A 30 -1.55 -4.13 -15.29
C GLU A 30 -1.44 -5.29 -14.30
N TRP A 31 -2.32 -6.27 -14.43
CA TRP A 31 -2.24 -7.51 -13.66
C TRP A 31 -1.43 -8.54 -14.45
N ARG A 32 -0.36 -9.03 -13.82
CA ARG A 32 0.61 -9.93 -14.44
C ARG A 32 0.77 -11.22 -13.65
N THR A 33 1.15 -12.29 -14.33
CA THR A 33 1.66 -13.48 -13.66
C THR A 33 3.04 -13.18 -13.06
N ALA A 34 3.36 -13.81 -11.93
CA ALA A 34 4.70 -13.76 -11.36
C ALA A 34 5.73 -14.33 -12.33
N ILE A 35 6.93 -13.76 -12.38
CA ILE A 35 8.00 -14.18 -13.29
C ILE A 35 8.33 -15.67 -13.10
N GLY A 36 8.38 -16.13 -11.86
CA GLY A 36 8.59 -17.56 -11.53
C GLY A 36 7.37 -18.46 -11.70
N GLY A 37 6.19 -17.91 -12.06
CA GLY A 37 4.95 -18.67 -12.20
C GLY A 37 4.39 -19.28 -10.90
N ASN A 38 4.94 -18.90 -9.74
CA ASN A 38 4.52 -19.42 -8.44
C ASN A 38 3.19 -18.81 -7.99
N THR A 39 2.41 -19.60 -7.26
CA THR A 39 1.13 -19.18 -6.68
C THR A 39 1.01 -19.67 -5.25
N PHE A 40 0.18 -19.02 -4.46
CA PHE A 40 -0.23 -19.51 -3.14
C PHE A 40 -1.74 -19.40 -2.96
N GLY A 41 -2.28 -20.26 -2.10
CA GLY A 41 -3.69 -20.25 -1.73
C GLY A 41 -3.98 -19.20 -0.68
N VAL A 42 -5.13 -18.53 -0.81
CA VAL A 42 -5.69 -17.65 0.22
C VAL A 42 -6.83 -18.40 0.89
N GLU A 43 -6.80 -18.47 2.21
CA GLU A 43 -7.77 -19.22 3.00
C GLU A 43 -8.80 -18.28 3.64
N ASN A 44 -10.07 -18.72 3.66
CA ASN A 44 -11.08 -18.08 4.50
C ASN A 44 -10.84 -18.51 5.96
N PRO A 45 -10.47 -17.61 6.88
CA PRO A 45 -10.15 -17.95 8.26
C PRO A 45 -11.35 -18.50 9.04
N ALA A 46 -12.58 -18.24 8.60
CA ALA A 46 -13.78 -18.79 9.24
C ALA A 46 -14.02 -20.27 8.90
N THR A 47 -13.49 -20.78 7.78
CA THR A 47 -13.73 -22.15 7.31
C THR A 47 -12.48 -22.99 7.14
N GLY A 48 -11.29 -22.36 7.13
CA GLY A 48 -10.02 -23.00 6.83
C GLY A 48 -9.90 -23.53 5.39
N LYS A 49 -10.79 -23.08 4.48
CA LYS A 49 -10.78 -23.52 3.08
C LYS A 49 -10.12 -22.50 2.18
N GLU A 50 -9.34 -22.99 1.21
CA GLU A 50 -8.80 -22.14 0.14
C GLU A 50 -9.96 -21.58 -0.70
N VAL A 51 -9.95 -20.28 -0.94
CA VAL A 51 -10.97 -19.54 -1.71
C VAL A 51 -10.48 -19.12 -3.09
N ILE A 52 -9.18 -18.85 -3.22
CA ILE A 52 -8.56 -18.38 -4.45
C ILE A 52 -7.05 -18.67 -4.40
N ARG A 53 -6.46 -18.89 -5.57
CA ARG A 53 -5.00 -18.89 -5.73
C ARG A 53 -4.54 -17.63 -6.43
N ILE A 54 -3.56 -16.95 -5.84
CA ILE A 54 -2.98 -15.72 -6.38
C ILE A 54 -1.50 -15.88 -6.69
N GLN A 55 -0.97 -15.01 -7.54
CA GLN A 55 0.44 -15.03 -7.93
C GLN A 55 1.34 -14.70 -6.74
N GLU A 56 2.42 -15.47 -6.55
CA GLU A 56 3.46 -15.24 -5.55
C GLU A 56 4.59 -14.40 -6.15
N GLY A 57 4.60 -13.12 -5.84
CA GLY A 57 5.71 -12.23 -6.20
C GLY A 57 6.97 -12.52 -5.38
N ARG A 58 8.12 -12.50 -6.04
CA ARG A 58 9.46 -12.72 -5.48
C ARG A 58 10.38 -11.56 -5.82
N ALA A 59 11.68 -11.74 -5.62
CA ALA A 59 12.67 -10.67 -5.79
C ALA A 59 12.62 -10.05 -7.19
N GLU A 60 12.52 -10.87 -8.22
CA GLU A 60 12.51 -10.45 -9.63
C GLU A 60 11.26 -9.61 -9.96
N ASP A 61 10.11 -9.95 -9.35
CA ASP A 61 8.88 -9.17 -9.51
C ASP A 61 8.98 -7.83 -8.76
N VAL A 62 9.64 -7.82 -7.60
CA VAL A 62 9.94 -6.59 -6.85
C VAL A 62 10.88 -5.70 -7.64
N ASP A 63 11.95 -6.25 -8.24
CA ASP A 63 12.90 -5.50 -9.07
C ASP A 63 12.18 -4.84 -10.26
N GLU A 64 11.29 -5.56 -10.93
CA GLU A 64 10.50 -5.00 -12.04
C GLU A 64 9.53 -3.90 -11.54
N ALA A 65 8.85 -4.11 -10.42
CA ALA A 65 7.96 -3.11 -9.83
C ALA A 65 8.73 -1.83 -9.42
N VAL A 66 9.91 -1.97 -8.85
CA VAL A 66 10.77 -0.84 -8.48
C VAL A 66 11.31 -0.13 -9.70
N ARG A 67 11.75 -0.88 -10.73
CA ARG A 67 12.20 -0.30 -12.00
C ARG A 67 11.12 0.58 -12.62
N VAL A 68 9.89 0.08 -12.70
CA VAL A 68 8.74 0.82 -13.25
C VAL A 68 8.41 2.02 -12.37
N ALA A 69 8.35 1.85 -11.05
CA ALA A 69 8.09 2.94 -10.11
C ALA A 69 9.16 4.05 -10.23
N ARG A 70 10.44 3.68 -10.40
CA ARG A 70 11.56 4.62 -10.58
C ARG A 70 11.41 5.39 -11.90
N THR A 71 11.12 4.70 -13.00
CA THR A 71 10.90 5.34 -14.30
C THR A 71 9.76 6.35 -14.23
N THR A 72 8.64 5.98 -13.61
CA THR A 72 7.50 6.89 -13.43
C THR A 72 7.83 8.06 -12.51
N PHE A 73 8.54 7.82 -11.41
CA PHE A 73 8.98 8.91 -10.50
C PHE A 73 9.85 9.95 -11.21
N GLN A 74 10.69 9.52 -12.14
CA GLN A 74 11.58 10.37 -12.92
C GLN A 74 10.89 11.02 -14.13
N SER A 75 9.72 10.51 -14.54
CA SER A 75 9.00 11.06 -15.68
C SER A 75 8.53 12.49 -15.41
N LYS A 76 8.51 13.31 -16.45
CA LYS A 76 8.06 14.69 -16.36
C LYS A 76 6.59 14.76 -15.93
N GLU A 77 5.77 13.85 -16.44
CA GLU A 77 4.33 13.79 -16.21
C GLU A 77 3.98 13.60 -14.72
N TRP A 78 4.76 12.80 -13.98
CA TRP A 78 4.54 12.61 -12.55
C TRP A 78 5.32 13.60 -11.70
N ARG A 79 6.60 13.78 -11.99
CA ARG A 79 7.51 14.64 -11.20
C ARG A 79 7.07 16.10 -11.17
N GLU A 80 6.57 16.63 -12.29
CA GLU A 80 6.10 18.00 -12.45
C GLU A 80 4.57 18.12 -12.33
N SER A 81 3.89 17.02 -11.94
CA SER A 81 2.43 17.04 -11.78
C SER A 81 2.01 18.07 -10.75
N ASN A 82 0.93 18.79 -11.05
CA ASN A 82 0.31 19.68 -10.09
C ASN A 82 -0.09 18.89 -8.82
N PRO A 83 0.28 19.34 -7.61
CA PRO A 83 -0.15 18.70 -6.37
C PRO A 83 -1.67 18.49 -6.27
N ALA A 84 -2.49 19.42 -6.76
CA ALA A 84 -3.94 19.29 -6.80
C ALA A 84 -4.40 18.06 -7.62
N TYR A 85 -3.74 17.79 -8.75
CA TYR A 85 -4.04 16.59 -9.56
C TYR A 85 -3.87 15.29 -8.77
N ARG A 86 -2.83 15.20 -7.92
CA ARG A 86 -2.66 14.03 -7.04
C ARG A 86 -3.78 13.92 -6.01
N GLY A 87 -4.25 15.06 -5.50
CA GLY A 87 -5.42 15.13 -4.64
C GLY A 87 -6.70 14.66 -5.34
N GLU A 88 -6.90 15.08 -6.60
CA GLU A 88 -8.04 14.64 -7.42
C GLU A 88 -8.06 13.12 -7.65
N LEU A 89 -6.90 12.51 -7.91
CA LEU A 89 -6.79 11.05 -8.06
C LEU A 89 -7.18 10.31 -6.77
N LEU A 90 -6.73 10.81 -5.60
CA LEU A 90 -7.09 10.23 -4.30
C LEU A 90 -8.60 10.40 -4.02
N LEU A 91 -9.17 11.57 -4.34
CA LEU A 91 -10.60 11.82 -4.17
C LEU A 91 -11.45 10.93 -5.08
N LYS A 92 -11.02 10.75 -6.33
CA LYS A 92 -11.71 9.86 -7.27
C LYS A 92 -11.66 8.40 -6.80
N LEU A 93 -10.54 7.95 -6.26
CA LEU A 93 -10.45 6.63 -5.64
C LEU A 93 -11.43 6.49 -4.46
N ALA A 94 -11.54 7.51 -3.61
CA ALA A 94 -12.51 7.51 -2.52
C ALA A 94 -13.96 7.37 -3.02
N GLN A 95 -14.34 8.10 -4.07
CA GLN A 95 -15.67 8.01 -4.69
C GLN A 95 -15.95 6.61 -5.27
N LEU A 96 -14.95 6.01 -5.92
CA LEU A 96 -15.07 4.65 -6.47
C LEU A 96 -15.17 3.60 -5.36
N MET A 97 -14.44 3.77 -4.26
CA MET A 97 -14.59 2.91 -3.08
C MET A 97 -15.98 3.06 -2.46
N GLU A 98 -16.55 4.28 -2.36
CA GLU A 98 -17.90 4.50 -1.88
C GLU A 98 -18.94 3.85 -2.78
N ARG A 99 -18.78 3.91 -4.11
CA ARG A 99 -19.62 3.19 -5.07
C ARG A 99 -19.61 1.67 -4.82
N ASP A 100 -18.43 1.11 -4.59
CA ASP A 100 -18.24 -0.33 -4.45
C ASP A 100 -18.22 -0.81 -2.98
N LYS A 101 -18.72 0.03 -2.05
CA LYS A 101 -18.68 -0.19 -0.60
C LYS A 101 -18.99 -1.62 -0.19
N GLU A 102 -20.12 -2.14 -0.63
CA GLU A 102 -20.59 -3.45 -0.20
C GLU A 102 -19.71 -4.61 -0.71
N ASN A 103 -19.12 -4.49 -1.89
CA ASN A 103 -18.18 -5.47 -2.43
C ASN A 103 -16.88 -5.43 -1.63
N ILE A 104 -16.38 -4.25 -1.32
CA ILE A 104 -15.14 -4.07 -0.53
C ILE A 104 -15.33 -4.64 0.88
N ILE A 105 -16.45 -4.35 1.53
CA ILE A 105 -16.78 -4.89 2.86
C ILE A 105 -16.85 -6.42 2.80
N ALA A 106 -17.51 -6.99 1.79
CA ALA A 106 -17.60 -8.44 1.64
C ALA A 106 -16.24 -9.09 1.45
N VAL A 107 -15.36 -8.48 0.65
CA VAL A 107 -13.98 -8.95 0.44
C VAL A 107 -13.17 -8.86 1.73
N GLU A 108 -13.24 -7.74 2.46
CA GLU A 108 -12.54 -7.55 3.75
C GLU A 108 -12.97 -8.59 4.79
N MET A 109 -14.27 -8.89 4.85
CA MET A 109 -14.80 -9.93 5.74
C MET A 109 -14.32 -11.33 5.37
N LEU A 110 -14.30 -11.65 4.08
CA LEU A 110 -13.81 -12.94 3.59
C LEU A 110 -12.34 -13.15 3.91
N ASP A 111 -11.53 -12.11 3.72
CA ASP A 111 -10.09 -12.12 3.84
C ASP A 111 -9.64 -12.18 5.33
N THR A 112 -10.35 -11.45 6.20
CA THR A 112 -9.95 -11.26 7.60
C THR A 112 -10.75 -12.06 8.62
N GLY A 113 -11.93 -12.56 8.26
CA GLY A 113 -12.88 -13.17 9.20
C GLY A 113 -13.62 -12.16 10.10
N LYS A 114 -13.50 -10.86 9.85
CA LYS A 114 -14.19 -9.81 10.60
C LYS A 114 -15.70 -9.84 10.40
N THR A 115 -16.43 -9.29 11.38
CA THR A 115 -17.89 -9.10 11.25
C THR A 115 -18.19 -7.94 10.29
N TYR A 116 -19.37 -7.98 9.69
CA TYR A 116 -19.88 -6.86 8.87
C TYR A 116 -19.85 -5.52 9.64
N LYS A 117 -20.26 -5.52 10.90
CA LYS A 117 -20.25 -4.33 11.76
C LYS A 117 -18.85 -3.72 11.88
N GLN A 118 -17.83 -4.54 12.03
CA GLN A 118 -16.45 -4.05 12.14
C GLN A 118 -15.93 -3.52 10.81
N ALA A 119 -16.09 -4.27 9.73
CA ALA A 119 -15.64 -3.85 8.41
C ALA A 119 -16.37 -2.59 7.91
N SER A 120 -17.71 -2.48 8.16
CA SER A 120 -18.52 -1.36 7.70
C SER A 120 -18.38 -0.09 8.54
N ASN A 121 -18.10 -0.21 9.86
CA ASN A 121 -18.08 0.93 10.77
C ASN A 121 -16.66 1.41 11.12
N LEU A 122 -15.64 0.62 10.85
CA LEU A 122 -14.25 0.97 11.17
C LEU A 122 -13.36 0.94 9.92
N ASP A 123 -13.20 -0.22 9.27
CA ASP A 123 -12.20 -0.40 8.23
C ASP A 123 -12.52 0.42 6.97
N PHE A 124 -13.76 0.33 6.50
CA PHE A 124 -14.19 1.04 5.31
C PHE A 124 -14.22 2.57 5.50
N PRO A 125 -14.92 3.14 6.50
CA PRO A 125 -14.96 4.59 6.68
C PRO A 125 -13.60 5.18 7.03
N GLY A 126 -12.76 4.46 7.79
CA GLY A 126 -11.39 4.87 8.06
C GLY A 126 -10.55 4.97 6.79
N SER A 127 -10.72 4.03 5.85
CA SER A 127 -10.03 4.04 4.56
C SER A 127 -10.48 5.22 3.69
N VAL A 128 -11.78 5.41 3.51
CA VAL A 128 -12.34 6.53 2.72
C VAL A 128 -12.00 7.88 3.34
N GLY A 129 -12.09 8.00 4.67
CA GLY A 129 -11.71 9.22 5.40
C GLY A 129 -10.25 9.58 5.18
N THR A 130 -9.35 8.59 5.19
CA THR A 130 -7.91 8.79 4.92
C THR A 130 -7.65 9.30 3.50
N LEU A 131 -8.33 8.73 2.50
CA LEU A 131 -8.22 9.21 1.11
C LEU A 131 -8.63 10.68 1.01
N LYS A 132 -9.78 11.05 1.56
CA LYS A 132 -10.30 12.44 1.56
C LYS A 132 -9.36 13.38 2.31
N TYR A 133 -8.81 12.94 3.44
CA TYR A 133 -7.85 13.72 4.23
C TYR A 133 -6.58 14.05 3.42
N TYR A 134 -5.93 13.04 2.85
CA TYR A 134 -4.70 13.27 2.08
C TYR A 134 -4.95 13.92 0.71
N ALA A 135 -6.11 13.74 0.11
CA ALA A 135 -6.53 14.50 -1.06
C ALA A 135 -6.54 16.01 -0.77
N GLY A 136 -7.09 16.40 0.39
CA GLY A 136 -7.10 17.79 0.84
C GLY A 136 -5.74 18.35 1.25
N TRP A 137 -4.73 17.50 1.49
CA TRP A 137 -3.38 17.91 1.89
C TRP A 137 -2.36 17.99 0.74
N ALA A 138 -2.65 17.41 -0.41
CA ALA A 138 -1.68 17.26 -1.49
C ALA A 138 -1.04 18.60 -1.94
N ASP A 139 -1.81 19.67 -1.97
CA ASP A 139 -1.38 21.03 -2.38
C ASP A 139 -1.00 21.94 -1.19
N LYS A 140 -0.96 21.43 0.04
CA LYS A 140 -0.74 22.23 1.26
C LYS A 140 0.61 21.98 1.93
N ILE A 141 1.52 21.28 1.26
CA ILE A 141 2.85 20.96 1.78
C ILE A 141 3.75 22.18 1.62
N ARG A 142 4.17 22.76 2.76
CA ARG A 142 4.93 24.01 2.80
C ARG A 142 6.34 23.77 3.32
N GLY A 143 7.25 24.68 2.96
CA GLY A 143 8.54 24.85 3.60
C GLY A 143 8.52 26.03 4.57
N GLU A 144 9.69 26.35 5.09
CA GLU A 144 9.93 27.44 6.04
C GLU A 144 10.96 28.41 5.48
N THR A 145 10.92 29.66 5.93
CA THR A 145 11.96 30.64 5.66
C THR A 145 12.63 31.05 6.96
N SER A 146 13.93 31.32 6.92
CA SER A 146 14.73 31.71 8.08
C SER A 146 15.61 32.91 7.75
N LEU A 147 15.69 33.88 8.69
CA LEU A 147 16.54 35.05 8.62
C LEU A 147 17.61 35.04 9.72
N ASN A 148 18.01 33.87 10.19
CA ASN A 148 18.88 33.72 11.37
C ASN A 148 20.31 34.23 11.17
N ILE A 149 20.76 34.41 9.92
CA ILE A 149 22.11 34.89 9.61
C ILE A 149 21.99 36.25 8.89
N PRO A 150 22.54 37.34 9.43
CA PRO A 150 22.50 38.63 8.76
C PRO A 150 23.06 38.62 7.33
N GLY A 151 22.33 39.21 6.39
CA GLY A 151 22.72 39.23 4.98
C GLY A 151 22.46 37.96 4.19
N THR A 152 21.82 36.95 4.80
CA THR A 152 21.44 35.70 4.12
C THR A 152 19.91 35.52 4.11
N PHE A 153 19.42 34.85 3.06
CA PHE A 153 18.05 34.36 2.97
C PHE A 153 18.08 32.85 2.84
N ALA A 154 17.52 32.15 3.82
CA ALA A 154 17.45 30.69 3.83
C ALA A 154 15.98 30.25 3.78
N PHE A 155 15.69 29.22 2.99
CA PHE A 155 14.38 28.58 2.93
C PHE A 155 14.50 27.07 2.81
N THR A 156 13.47 26.36 3.27
CA THR A 156 13.35 24.93 3.05
C THR A 156 12.28 24.63 2.01
N ARG A 157 12.49 23.61 1.23
CA ARG A 157 11.51 23.04 0.31
C ARG A 157 11.36 21.56 0.60
N ARG A 158 10.13 21.12 0.77
CA ARG A 158 9.86 19.70 0.93
C ARG A 158 9.74 19.05 -0.44
N GLU A 159 10.47 17.94 -0.64
CA GLU A 159 10.51 17.22 -1.90
C GLU A 159 10.11 15.76 -1.70
N PRO A 160 9.56 15.09 -2.74
CA PRO A 160 9.30 13.66 -2.70
C PRO A 160 10.58 12.86 -2.43
N LEU A 161 10.46 11.77 -1.68
CA LEU A 161 11.61 10.89 -1.38
C LEU A 161 12.02 10.04 -2.59
N GLY A 162 11.06 9.66 -3.43
CA GLY A 162 11.28 8.78 -4.57
C GLY A 162 10.38 7.55 -4.55
N VAL A 163 10.96 6.36 -4.70
CA VAL A 163 10.23 5.09 -4.61
C VAL A 163 10.08 4.69 -3.15
N CYS A 164 8.84 4.52 -2.70
CA CYS A 164 8.50 4.08 -1.36
C CYS A 164 8.12 2.59 -1.36
N GLY A 165 8.95 1.75 -0.75
CA GLY A 165 8.62 0.38 -0.40
C GLY A 165 7.69 0.36 0.82
N GLN A 166 6.62 -0.42 0.76
CA GLN A 166 5.63 -0.48 1.83
C GLN A 166 5.26 -1.94 2.11
N ILE A 167 5.18 -2.31 3.39
CA ILE A 167 4.85 -3.67 3.82
C ILE A 167 3.76 -3.56 4.87
N ILE A 168 2.61 -4.18 4.62
CA ILE A 168 1.42 -4.10 5.48
C ILE A 168 1.09 -5.44 6.13
N PRO A 169 0.49 -5.42 7.34
CA PRO A 169 0.07 -6.61 8.08
C PRO A 169 -1.30 -7.11 7.62
N TRP A 170 -1.72 -8.23 8.23
CA TRP A 170 -2.95 -8.93 7.93
C TRP A 170 -4.18 -8.45 8.72
N ASN A 171 -3.99 -7.74 9.83
CA ASN A 171 -5.10 -7.42 10.76
C ASN A 171 -6.03 -6.30 10.28
N PHE A 172 -5.55 -5.38 9.44
CA PHE A 172 -6.32 -4.29 8.84
C PHE A 172 -5.90 -4.09 7.37
N PRO A 173 -6.07 -5.09 6.48
CA PRO A 173 -5.48 -5.05 5.14
C PRO A 173 -5.95 -3.88 4.31
N LEU A 174 -7.26 -3.61 4.22
CA LEU A 174 -7.81 -2.47 3.51
C LEU A 174 -7.31 -1.14 4.06
N LEU A 175 -7.44 -0.95 5.37
CA LEU A 175 -7.09 0.29 6.04
C LEU A 175 -5.58 0.57 5.91
N MET A 176 -4.73 -0.43 6.16
CA MET A 176 -3.28 -0.27 6.06
C MET A 176 -2.82 -0.04 4.62
N PHE A 177 -3.47 -0.67 3.63
CA PHE A 177 -3.20 -0.39 2.23
C PHE A 177 -3.41 1.10 1.91
N ILE A 178 -4.56 1.64 2.27
CA ILE A 178 -4.90 3.05 2.04
C ILE A 178 -4.00 3.98 2.87
N TRP A 179 -3.75 3.70 4.16
CA TRP A 179 -2.89 4.52 5.02
C TRP A 179 -1.45 4.61 4.51
N LYS A 180 -0.97 3.61 3.81
CA LYS A 180 0.38 3.62 3.25
C LYS A 180 0.47 4.36 1.92
N ILE A 181 -0.49 4.14 1.01
CA ILE A 181 -0.42 4.77 -0.32
C ILE A 181 -0.76 6.26 -0.28
N CYS A 182 -1.73 6.69 0.53
CA CYS A 182 -2.21 8.07 0.52
C CYS A 182 -1.14 9.12 0.79
N PRO A 183 -0.38 9.07 1.90
CA PRO A 183 0.67 10.06 2.16
C PRO A 183 1.78 10.02 1.12
N ALA A 184 2.13 8.84 0.59
CA ALA A 184 3.14 8.72 -0.45
C ALA A 184 2.71 9.43 -1.75
N ILE A 185 1.47 9.19 -2.19
CA ILE A 185 0.92 9.79 -3.41
C ILE A 185 0.71 11.30 -3.25
N ALA A 186 0.10 11.74 -2.15
CA ALA A 186 -0.12 13.17 -1.89
C ALA A 186 1.18 13.97 -1.96
N THR A 187 2.30 13.37 -1.49
CA THR A 187 3.63 13.99 -1.50
C THR A 187 4.43 13.73 -2.78
N GLY A 188 3.85 13.12 -3.82
CA GLY A 188 4.47 12.96 -5.13
C GLY A 188 5.44 11.78 -5.27
N ASN A 189 5.42 10.82 -4.33
CA ASN A 189 6.21 9.60 -4.44
C ASN A 189 5.52 8.55 -5.32
N THR A 190 6.28 7.51 -5.71
CA THR A 190 5.75 6.26 -6.28
C THR A 190 5.86 5.13 -5.26
N VAL A 191 5.04 4.10 -5.41
CA VAL A 191 4.85 3.06 -4.39
C VAL A 191 5.06 1.67 -4.96
N VAL A 192 5.80 0.85 -4.21
CA VAL A 192 5.83 -0.61 -4.32
C VAL A 192 5.37 -1.17 -2.98
N ILE A 193 4.14 -1.68 -2.91
CA ILE A 193 3.52 -2.16 -1.67
C ILE A 193 3.34 -3.67 -1.69
N LYS A 194 3.69 -4.32 -0.58
CA LYS A 194 3.44 -5.74 -0.34
C LYS A 194 2.28 -5.92 0.64
N SER A 195 1.20 -6.59 0.19
CA SER A 195 0.15 -7.07 1.08
C SER A 195 0.63 -8.26 1.94
N ALA A 196 -0.04 -8.51 3.06
CA ALA A 196 0.17 -9.76 3.79
C ALA A 196 -0.33 -10.93 2.94
N GLU A 197 0.41 -12.04 3.01
CA GLU A 197 0.03 -13.28 2.31
C GLU A 197 -1.29 -13.89 2.79
N ALA A 198 -1.63 -13.65 4.06
CA ALA A 198 -2.88 -14.14 4.64
C ALA A 198 -4.11 -13.34 4.20
N THR A 199 -3.94 -12.05 3.84
CA THR A 199 -5.06 -11.13 3.54
C THR A 199 -4.75 -10.19 2.38
N PRO A 200 -4.61 -10.71 1.15
CA PRO A 200 -4.25 -9.90 -0.01
C PRO A 200 -5.45 -9.35 -0.79
N LEU A 201 -6.67 -9.86 -0.54
CA LEU A 201 -7.79 -9.71 -1.48
C LEU A 201 -8.36 -8.29 -1.52
N SER A 202 -8.45 -7.61 -0.37
CA SER A 202 -8.91 -6.22 -0.32
C SER A 202 -8.01 -5.27 -1.10
N ALA A 203 -6.68 -5.44 -0.96
CA ALA A 203 -5.72 -4.65 -1.72
C ALA A 203 -5.79 -4.97 -3.22
N LEU A 204 -5.91 -6.25 -3.59
CA LEU A 204 -6.07 -6.67 -4.98
C LEU A 204 -7.35 -6.09 -5.61
N TYR A 205 -8.49 -6.13 -4.90
CA TYR A 205 -9.73 -5.51 -5.36
C TYR A 205 -9.55 -4.01 -5.64
N CYS A 206 -8.90 -3.31 -4.71
CA CYS A 206 -8.63 -1.88 -4.84
C CYS A 206 -7.75 -1.53 -6.05
N THR A 207 -6.93 -2.47 -6.56
CA THR A 207 -6.13 -2.19 -7.79
C THR A 207 -7.01 -1.93 -9.01
N GLY A 208 -8.20 -2.54 -9.09
CA GLY A 208 -9.20 -2.24 -10.12
C GLY A 208 -9.68 -0.80 -10.04
N LEU A 209 -9.98 -0.34 -8.83
CA LEU A 209 -10.43 1.04 -8.59
C LEU A 209 -9.31 2.05 -8.83
N ILE A 210 -8.06 1.72 -8.51
CA ILE A 210 -6.86 2.53 -8.81
C ILE A 210 -6.71 2.69 -10.33
N LYS A 211 -6.89 1.61 -11.09
CA LYS A 211 -6.86 1.66 -12.56
C LYS A 211 -7.98 2.53 -13.12
N GLU A 212 -9.20 2.41 -12.59
CA GLU A 212 -10.38 3.19 -12.99
C GLU A 212 -10.27 4.67 -12.59
N ALA A 213 -9.71 4.96 -11.41
CA ALA A 213 -9.47 6.32 -10.94
C ALA A 213 -8.51 7.12 -11.83
N GLY A 214 -7.73 6.44 -12.67
CA GLY A 214 -6.85 7.08 -13.64
C GLY A 214 -5.43 7.30 -13.16
N PHE A 215 -4.99 6.66 -12.06
CA PHE A 215 -3.58 6.75 -11.65
C PHE A 215 -2.64 6.38 -12.80
N PRO A 216 -1.56 7.15 -13.04
CA PRO A 216 -0.59 6.84 -14.09
C PRO A 216 0.06 5.47 -13.87
N PRO A 217 0.46 4.78 -14.95
CA PRO A 217 1.22 3.54 -14.86
C PRO A 217 2.46 3.70 -13.97
N GLY A 218 2.76 2.71 -13.12
CA GLY A 218 3.93 2.70 -12.25
C GLY A 218 3.85 3.53 -10.98
N VAL A 219 2.83 4.38 -10.79
CA VAL A 219 2.66 5.18 -9.57
C VAL A 219 2.39 4.29 -8.36
N ILE A 220 1.53 3.28 -8.51
CA ILE A 220 1.19 2.30 -7.46
C ILE A 220 1.39 0.90 -8.04
N ASN A 221 2.21 0.10 -7.35
CA ASN A 221 2.49 -1.29 -7.71
C ASN A 221 2.24 -2.17 -6.49
N LEU A 222 1.41 -3.21 -6.62
CA LEU A 222 1.08 -4.15 -5.56
C LEU A 222 1.70 -5.51 -5.84
N ILE A 223 2.46 -6.00 -4.87
CA ILE A 223 3.06 -7.34 -4.86
C ILE A 223 2.38 -8.18 -3.78
N SER A 224 1.81 -9.30 -4.14
CA SER A 224 1.38 -10.33 -3.20
C SER A 224 2.47 -11.38 -3.10
N GLY A 225 2.88 -11.75 -1.87
CA GLY A 225 3.98 -12.70 -1.67
C GLY A 225 4.40 -12.77 -0.21
N TYR A 226 5.33 -13.68 0.09
CA TYR A 226 5.77 -13.92 1.46
C TYR A 226 6.73 -12.85 1.98
N GLY A 227 6.73 -12.67 3.31
CA GLY A 227 7.64 -11.74 3.98
C GLY A 227 9.11 -12.07 3.76
N LYS A 228 9.47 -13.36 3.75
CA LYS A 228 10.85 -13.84 3.56
C LYS A 228 11.39 -13.65 2.14
N THR A 229 10.53 -13.57 1.14
CA THR A 229 10.88 -13.37 -0.28
C THR A 229 10.62 -11.93 -0.70
N ALA A 230 9.41 -11.58 -1.08
CA ALA A 230 9.06 -10.24 -1.56
C ALA A 230 9.29 -9.14 -0.51
N GLY A 231 8.94 -9.38 0.78
CA GLY A 231 9.17 -8.42 1.85
C GLY A 231 10.66 -8.14 2.08
N SER A 232 11.48 -9.20 2.08
CA SER A 232 12.95 -9.09 2.18
C SER A 232 13.54 -8.34 0.97
N ALA A 233 13.08 -8.65 -0.25
CA ALA A 233 13.52 -7.97 -1.46
C ALA A 233 13.24 -6.46 -1.39
N ILE A 234 12.03 -6.05 -0.98
CA ILE A 234 11.69 -4.62 -0.78
C ILE A 234 12.63 -3.97 0.24
N ALA A 235 12.89 -4.63 1.38
CA ALA A 235 13.70 -4.06 2.44
C ALA A 235 15.18 -3.87 2.05
N HIS A 236 15.75 -4.78 1.24
CA HIS A 236 17.14 -4.71 0.77
C HIS A 236 17.34 -3.93 -0.54
N HIS A 237 16.26 -3.61 -1.27
CA HIS A 237 16.37 -3.05 -2.62
C HIS A 237 17.11 -1.72 -2.66
N MET A 238 18.15 -1.61 -3.48
CA MET A 238 19.03 -0.43 -3.57
C MET A 238 18.33 0.81 -4.14
N ASP A 239 17.31 0.64 -5.01
CA ASP A 239 16.58 1.74 -5.64
C ASP A 239 15.28 2.13 -4.91
N ILE A 240 15.03 1.60 -3.71
CA ILE A 240 13.98 2.08 -2.81
C ILE A 240 14.56 3.13 -1.87
N ASN A 241 13.93 4.31 -1.81
CA ASN A 241 14.37 5.46 -1.02
C ASN A 241 13.86 5.45 0.42
N LYS A 242 12.73 4.80 0.66
CA LYS A 242 12.11 4.67 1.98
C LYS A 242 11.38 3.35 2.08
N VAL A 243 11.40 2.73 3.27
CA VAL A 243 10.50 1.63 3.63
C VAL A 243 9.58 2.06 4.76
N ALA A 244 8.27 1.81 4.59
CA ALA A 244 7.27 1.93 5.64
C ALA A 244 6.75 0.51 5.96
N PHE A 245 6.95 0.08 7.19
CA PHE A 245 6.58 -1.25 7.67
C PHE A 245 5.57 -1.14 8.82
N THR A 246 4.54 -1.97 8.77
CA THR A 246 3.65 -2.24 9.90
C THR A 246 3.58 -3.73 10.15
N GLY A 247 3.84 -4.16 11.40
CA GLY A 247 3.82 -5.57 11.78
C GLY A 247 4.53 -5.86 13.09
N SER A 248 5.09 -7.08 13.25
CA SER A 248 5.75 -7.48 14.48
C SER A 248 7.08 -6.74 14.71
N THR A 249 7.43 -6.54 15.98
CA THR A 249 8.72 -5.94 16.39
C THR A 249 9.92 -6.74 15.86
N VAL A 250 9.81 -8.06 15.83
CA VAL A 250 10.88 -8.93 15.30
C VAL A 250 11.13 -8.65 13.81
N THR A 251 10.05 -8.59 13.02
CA THR A 251 10.15 -8.28 11.59
C THR A 251 10.60 -6.83 11.36
N GLY A 252 10.13 -5.87 12.18
CA GLY A 252 10.59 -4.48 12.10
C GLY A 252 12.10 -4.34 12.30
N ARG A 253 12.68 -5.10 13.23
CA ARG A 253 14.15 -5.17 13.41
C ARG A 253 14.85 -5.74 12.18
N ALA A 254 14.28 -6.76 11.55
CA ALA A 254 14.84 -7.32 10.31
C ALA A 254 14.81 -6.29 9.17
N VAL A 255 13.73 -5.55 9.02
CA VAL A 255 13.61 -4.46 8.03
C VAL A 255 14.64 -3.35 8.27
N LEU A 256 14.85 -2.93 9.54
CA LEU A 256 15.90 -1.96 9.88
C LEU A 256 17.30 -2.47 9.53
N LYS A 257 17.61 -3.73 9.86
CA LYS A 257 18.90 -4.35 9.51
C LYS A 257 19.10 -4.40 8.00
N ALA A 258 18.06 -4.77 7.24
CA ALA A 258 18.10 -4.79 5.78
C ALA A 258 18.38 -3.41 5.19
N ALA A 259 17.73 -2.37 5.68
CA ALA A 259 17.95 -1.00 5.26
C ALA A 259 19.38 -0.53 5.60
N ALA A 260 19.87 -0.85 6.81
CA ALA A 260 21.22 -0.49 7.25
C ALA A 260 22.31 -1.20 6.45
N SER A 261 22.11 -2.47 6.05
CA SER A 261 23.06 -3.26 5.26
C SER A 261 23.00 -3.03 3.75
N SER A 262 22.06 -2.19 3.28
CA SER A 262 21.89 -1.87 1.86
C SER A 262 22.26 -0.40 1.59
N ASN A 263 21.31 0.45 1.31
CA ASN A 263 21.53 1.84 0.90
C ASN A 263 21.22 2.87 2.00
N LEU A 264 21.07 2.47 3.26
CA LEU A 264 20.71 3.34 4.40
C LEU A 264 19.39 4.09 4.19
N LYS A 265 18.44 3.49 3.46
CA LYS A 265 17.13 4.09 3.19
C LYS A 265 16.38 4.42 4.48
N LYS A 266 15.57 5.47 4.42
CA LYS A 266 14.72 5.87 5.54
C LYS A 266 13.71 4.75 5.87
N VAL A 267 13.57 4.42 7.16
CA VAL A 267 12.61 3.43 7.65
C VAL A 267 11.65 4.08 8.63
N THR A 268 10.36 3.80 8.46
CA THR A 268 9.33 4.10 9.46
C THR A 268 8.62 2.81 9.85
N LEU A 269 8.41 2.62 11.16
CA LEU A 269 7.89 1.39 11.74
C LEU A 269 6.65 1.68 12.57
N GLU A 270 5.61 0.87 12.34
CA GLU A 270 4.45 0.71 13.22
C GLU A 270 4.49 -0.71 13.76
N LEU A 271 4.68 -0.85 15.06
CA LEU A 271 5.00 -2.13 15.69
C LEU A 271 3.97 -2.51 16.75
N GLY A 272 4.08 -3.73 17.25
CA GLY A 272 3.25 -4.20 18.35
C GLY A 272 3.54 -3.48 19.66
N GLY A 273 2.54 -3.45 20.52
CA GLY A 273 2.61 -2.89 21.87
C GLY A 273 1.58 -3.53 22.79
N LYS A 274 1.50 -3.07 24.04
CA LYS A 274 0.52 -3.52 25.03
C LYS A 274 -0.38 -2.39 25.55
N SER A 275 -0.16 -1.14 25.10
CA SER A 275 -0.99 0.04 25.41
C SER A 275 -1.51 0.06 26.84
N PRO A 276 -0.62 0.03 27.87
CA PRO A 276 -1.05 -0.07 29.26
C PRO A 276 -1.84 1.18 29.67
N ALA A 277 -2.94 0.98 30.42
CA ALA A 277 -3.70 2.06 31.04
C ALA A 277 -3.59 1.95 32.55
N SER A 278 -3.25 3.07 33.24
CA SER A 278 -3.17 3.15 34.67
C SER A 278 -4.34 3.97 35.22
N TYR A 279 -5.10 3.39 36.16
CA TYR A 279 -6.20 4.06 36.81
C TYR A 279 -5.77 4.42 38.21
N TYR A 280 -5.84 5.69 38.57
CA TYR A 280 -5.60 6.17 39.90
C TYR A 280 -6.94 6.47 40.59
N HIS A 281 -7.19 5.83 41.74
CA HIS A 281 -8.33 6.15 42.58
C HIS A 281 -7.94 7.32 43.49
N LEU A 282 -8.37 8.53 43.15
CA LEU A 282 -8.26 9.66 44.05
C LEU A 282 -9.30 9.46 45.14
N LYS A 283 -8.88 9.14 46.36
CA LYS A 283 -9.75 9.26 47.54
C LYS A 283 -9.98 10.75 47.75
N CYS A 284 -11.23 11.19 47.58
CA CYS A 284 -11.68 12.49 48.06
C CYS A 284 -11.69 12.55 49.59
#